data_a593b24bde1bdcd77114578678e1cf79
#
_entry.id   a593b24bde1bdcd77114578678e1cf79
#
_cell.length_a   1.000
_cell.length_b   1.000
_cell.length_c   1.000
_cell.angle_alpha   90.00
_cell.angle_beta   90.00
_cell.angle_gamma   90.00
#
_symmetry.space_group_name_H-M   'P 1'
#
loop_
_entity.id
_entity.type
_entity.pdbx_description
1 polymer ?
#
loop_
_entity_poly.entity_id
_entity_poly.type
_entity_poly.pdbx_seq_one_letter_code
_entity_poly.pdbx_strand_id
1 'polypeptide(L)'
;MRIVDVNPYFYPFFGGIEHRMHLIAKELVARGHDVTIVTGQLPDTEAEEISDDGYRIVRLPSRYIRFYNPPYITSKGLLEKLNEIDADVVNFNYRWAPSYTKDMRRYQGKKVFTYHNMWGEGIGIQHTLSEINDNMFRKTLNTFDHIIAVSDYVRNDLIRRGIPSEKITTANPCLENYPELSENEGDYILSLGRLVRTKGLDYLIEAMQNVDSKLIICGKGPDDKRLRKKIKKYGLEDRIEMRGWVSEEEKQRLMSECRMFVMPSLFESYGLAALEIMSYGRPVVCTDVNGLPDTVKDGGIYVKPKDAEGLADAINSLLQDRDRRIELGSNARRVAEDQNVKNTVDIVESVFRKTVEG
;
A
#
# COMPACT_ATOMS: atom_id res chain seq x y z
N MET A 1 -17.63 14.41 -14.40
CA MET A 1 -17.51 13.07 -15.05
C MET A 1 -18.20 12.04 -14.19
N ARG A 2 -18.78 11.01 -14.81
CA ARG A 2 -19.17 9.76 -14.15
C ARG A 2 -17.98 8.81 -14.14
N ILE A 3 -17.46 8.51 -12.96
CA ILE A 3 -16.24 7.74 -12.76
C ILE A 3 -16.61 6.44 -12.03
N VAL A 4 -16.15 5.31 -12.55
CA VAL A 4 -16.28 4.03 -11.85
C VAL A 4 -14.92 3.54 -11.43
N ASP A 5 -14.77 3.19 -10.16
CA ASP A 5 -13.55 2.60 -9.60
C ASP A 5 -13.82 1.14 -9.20
N VAL A 6 -13.07 0.19 -9.76
CA VAL A 6 -13.33 -1.25 -9.65
C VAL A 6 -12.21 -1.94 -8.87
N ASN A 7 -12.60 -2.59 -7.76
CA ASN A 7 -11.71 -3.48 -7.01
C ASN A 7 -12.52 -4.64 -6.42
N PRO A 8 -12.02 -5.88 -6.42
CA PRO A 8 -12.74 -7.01 -5.82
C PRO A 8 -13.06 -6.86 -4.34
N TYR A 9 -12.31 -6.04 -3.63
CA TYR A 9 -12.47 -5.76 -2.19
C TYR A 9 -12.68 -4.28 -1.98
N PHE A 10 -13.53 -3.95 -1.01
CA PHE A 10 -13.71 -2.58 -0.51
C PHE A 10 -14.30 -2.64 0.91
N TYR A 11 -14.42 -1.51 1.57
CA TYR A 11 -14.93 -1.46 2.93
C TYR A 11 -16.20 -2.32 3.14
N PRO A 12 -16.30 -3.04 4.26
CA PRO A 12 -15.45 -3.00 5.47
C PRO A 12 -14.13 -3.79 5.40
N PHE A 13 -13.68 -4.27 4.24
CA PHE A 13 -12.35 -4.85 4.08
C PHE A 13 -11.31 -3.72 4.00
N PHE A 14 -10.35 -3.70 4.94
CA PHE A 14 -9.32 -2.68 5.02
C PHE A 14 -7.99 -3.15 4.45
N GLY A 15 -7.46 -2.40 3.50
CA GLY A 15 -6.13 -2.54 2.94
C GLY A 15 -5.66 -1.24 2.32
N GLY A 16 -4.40 -1.17 1.90
CA GLY A 16 -3.83 0.05 1.32
C GLY A 16 -4.49 0.47 0.01
N ILE A 17 -4.96 -0.49 -0.80
CA ILE A 17 -5.67 -0.21 -2.06
C ILE A 17 -7.04 0.40 -1.76
N GLU A 18 -7.81 -0.23 -0.87
CA GLU A 18 -9.15 0.19 -0.47
C GLU A 18 -9.12 1.58 0.16
N HIS A 19 -8.14 1.83 1.03
CA HIS A 19 -7.96 3.16 1.64
C HIS A 19 -7.62 4.23 0.60
N ARG A 20 -6.70 3.95 -0.33
CA ARG A 20 -6.39 4.87 -1.43
C ARG A 20 -7.61 5.16 -2.31
N MET A 21 -8.39 4.13 -2.65
CA MET A 21 -9.63 4.30 -3.42
C MET A 21 -10.63 5.19 -2.70
N HIS A 22 -10.81 4.99 -1.40
CA HIS A 22 -11.67 5.84 -0.56
C HIS A 22 -11.23 7.30 -0.61
N LEU A 23 -9.95 7.60 -0.36
CA LEU A 23 -9.43 8.97 -0.36
C LEU A 23 -9.60 9.66 -1.72
N ILE A 24 -9.33 8.94 -2.81
CA ILE A 24 -9.49 9.46 -4.17
C ILE A 24 -10.98 9.69 -4.48
N ALA A 25 -11.85 8.73 -4.16
CA ALA A 25 -13.30 8.86 -4.40
C ALA A 25 -13.89 10.05 -3.65
N LYS A 26 -13.57 10.22 -2.38
CA LYS A 26 -13.99 11.33 -1.53
C LYS A 26 -13.59 12.68 -2.14
N GLU A 27 -12.32 12.85 -2.52
CA GLU A 27 -11.83 14.10 -3.11
C GLU A 27 -12.43 14.35 -4.50
N LEU A 28 -12.64 13.32 -5.33
CA LEU A 28 -13.32 13.48 -6.63
C LEU A 28 -14.77 13.91 -6.47
N VAL A 29 -15.51 13.38 -5.49
CA VAL A 29 -16.87 13.83 -5.16
C VAL A 29 -16.85 15.29 -4.72
N ALA A 30 -15.92 15.68 -3.85
CA ALA A 30 -15.77 17.08 -3.43
C ALA A 30 -15.49 18.04 -4.61
N ARG A 31 -14.90 17.53 -5.70
CA ARG A 31 -14.68 18.27 -6.96
C ARG A 31 -15.88 18.22 -7.93
N GLY A 32 -17.00 17.63 -7.53
CA GLY A 32 -18.23 17.59 -8.31
C GLY A 32 -18.31 16.47 -9.34
N HIS A 33 -17.52 15.40 -9.19
CA HIS A 33 -17.65 14.18 -9.99
C HIS A 33 -18.69 13.22 -9.39
N ASP A 34 -19.36 12.46 -10.25
CA ASP A 34 -20.22 11.32 -9.85
C ASP A 34 -19.34 10.06 -9.77
N VAL A 35 -19.11 9.55 -8.58
CA VAL A 35 -18.17 8.43 -8.34
C VAL A 35 -18.92 7.21 -7.84
N THR A 36 -18.69 6.08 -8.50
CA THR A 36 -19.22 4.77 -8.09
C THR A 36 -18.06 3.78 -7.88
N ILE A 37 -17.99 3.15 -6.72
CA ILE A 37 -17.09 2.03 -6.46
C ILE A 37 -17.84 0.73 -6.71
N VAL A 38 -17.33 -0.10 -7.64
CA VAL A 38 -17.87 -1.43 -7.94
C VAL A 38 -16.94 -2.48 -7.33
N THR A 39 -17.48 -3.30 -6.43
CA THR A 39 -16.71 -4.27 -5.64
C THR A 39 -17.44 -5.60 -5.51
N GLY A 40 -16.82 -6.60 -4.88
CA GLY A 40 -17.48 -7.84 -4.51
C GLY A 40 -18.27 -7.70 -3.22
N GLN A 41 -19.42 -8.36 -3.14
CA GLN A 41 -20.24 -8.38 -1.93
C GLN A 41 -19.57 -9.20 -0.83
N LEU A 42 -19.28 -8.56 0.28
CA LEU A 42 -18.79 -9.20 1.51
C LEU A 42 -19.98 -9.69 2.36
N PRO A 43 -19.77 -10.69 3.24
CA PRO A 43 -20.80 -11.02 4.24
C PRO A 43 -21.22 -9.78 5.03
N ASP A 44 -22.49 -9.72 5.37
CA ASP A 44 -23.08 -8.65 6.19
C ASP A 44 -22.95 -7.23 5.58
N THR A 45 -22.92 -7.13 4.24
CA THR A 45 -22.91 -5.84 3.51
C THR A 45 -24.12 -5.72 2.60
N GLU A 46 -24.61 -4.49 2.43
CA GLU A 46 -25.68 -4.17 1.49
C GLU A 46 -25.18 -4.27 0.03
N ALA A 47 -26.07 -4.59 -0.90
CA ALA A 47 -25.75 -4.67 -2.32
C ALA A 47 -25.40 -3.30 -2.92
N GLU A 48 -26.07 -2.26 -2.47
CA GLU A 48 -25.82 -0.86 -2.86
C GLU A 48 -25.96 0.04 -1.63
N GLU A 49 -25.06 1.04 -1.52
CA GLU A 49 -25.13 2.08 -0.50
C GLU A 49 -24.49 3.37 -0.99
N ILE A 50 -24.80 4.48 -0.34
CA ILE A 50 -24.12 5.75 -0.50
C ILE A 50 -23.24 5.95 0.72
N SER A 51 -21.96 6.21 0.52
CA SER A 51 -21.03 6.53 1.61
C SER A 51 -21.33 7.89 2.23
N ASP A 52 -20.89 8.11 3.45
CA ASP A 52 -20.98 9.43 4.12
C ASP A 52 -20.25 10.54 3.34
N ASP A 53 -19.26 10.19 2.53
CA ASP A 53 -18.52 11.11 1.65
C ASP A 53 -19.17 11.30 0.27
N GLY A 54 -20.35 10.70 0.02
CA GLY A 54 -21.20 10.95 -1.14
C GLY A 54 -20.91 10.11 -2.39
N TYR A 55 -19.94 9.20 -2.40
CA TYR A 55 -19.78 8.24 -3.50
C TYR A 55 -20.67 6.99 -3.32
N ARG A 56 -21.10 6.42 -4.43
CA ARG A 56 -21.92 5.19 -4.43
C ARG A 56 -21.03 3.95 -4.35
N ILE A 57 -21.45 2.94 -3.58
CA ILE A 57 -20.83 1.61 -3.53
C ILE A 57 -21.82 0.60 -4.10
N VAL A 58 -21.40 -0.16 -5.09
CA VAL A 58 -22.19 -1.23 -5.70
C VAL A 58 -21.43 -2.56 -5.53
N ARG A 59 -22.06 -3.52 -4.84
CA ARG A 59 -21.47 -4.82 -4.56
C ARG A 59 -22.06 -5.92 -5.42
N LEU A 60 -21.19 -6.55 -6.19
CA LEU A 60 -21.56 -7.65 -7.08
C LEU A 60 -21.74 -8.96 -6.31
N PRO A 61 -22.70 -9.82 -6.69
CA PRO A 61 -22.84 -11.16 -6.13
C PRO A 61 -21.53 -11.94 -6.22
N SER A 62 -20.98 -12.35 -5.07
CA SER A 62 -19.63 -12.88 -4.97
C SER A 62 -19.55 -14.17 -4.15
N ARG A 63 -18.54 -15.00 -4.47
CA ARG A 63 -18.16 -16.17 -3.69
C ARG A 63 -16.73 -16.03 -3.21
N TYR A 64 -16.50 -16.36 -1.93
CA TYR A 64 -15.21 -16.29 -1.27
C TYR A 64 -14.68 -17.69 -1.00
N ILE A 65 -13.39 -17.90 -1.33
CA ILE A 65 -12.68 -19.13 -0.97
C ILE A 65 -11.57 -18.72 0.01
N ARG A 66 -11.73 -19.12 1.28
CA ARG A 66 -10.84 -18.73 2.39
C ARG A 66 -9.64 -19.66 2.52
N PHE A 67 -8.75 -19.72 1.56
CA PHE A 67 -7.47 -20.42 1.70
C PHE A 67 -6.26 -19.47 1.69
N TYR A 68 -6.49 -18.19 1.46
CA TYR A 68 -5.48 -17.13 1.38
C TYR A 68 -6.01 -15.84 2.03
N ASN A 69 -5.14 -14.88 2.33
CA ASN A 69 -5.51 -13.55 2.81
C ASN A 69 -4.86 -12.47 1.91
N PRO A 70 -5.64 -11.69 1.14
CA PRO A 70 -7.11 -11.67 1.08
C PRO A 70 -7.71 -12.98 0.52
N PRO A 71 -8.95 -13.34 0.91
CA PRO A 71 -9.58 -14.55 0.38
C PRO A 71 -9.76 -14.43 -1.13
N TYR A 72 -9.62 -15.53 -1.87
CA TYR A 72 -9.89 -15.51 -3.30
C TYR A 72 -11.37 -15.23 -3.57
N ILE A 73 -11.64 -14.27 -4.45
CA ILE A 73 -13.00 -13.82 -4.76
C ILE A 73 -13.34 -14.05 -6.23
N THR A 74 -14.56 -14.49 -6.48
CA THR A 74 -15.17 -14.50 -7.81
C THR A 74 -16.49 -13.74 -7.77
N SER A 75 -16.68 -12.78 -8.65
CA SER A 75 -17.91 -11.99 -8.76
C SER A 75 -18.58 -12.22 -10.12
N LYS A 76 -19.88 -11.99 -10.19
CA LYS A 76 -20.68 -12.08 -11.42
C LYS A 76 -21.32 -10.73 -11.73
N GLY A 77 -21.55 -10.46 -13.02
CA GLY A 77 -22.29 -9.29 -13.48
C GLY A 77 -21.48 -8.00 -13.55
N LEU A 78 -20.13 -8.06 -13.51
CA LEU A 78 -19.31 -6.85 -13.60
C LEU A 78 -19.52 -6.12 -14.93
N LEU A 79 -19.42 -6.83 -16.06
CA LEU A 79 -19.58 -6.21 -17.39
C LEU A 79 -20.95 -5.59 -17.58
N GLU A 80 -21.99 -6.31 -17.15
CA GLU A 80 -23.40 -5.85 -17.23
C GLU A 80 -23.57 -4.57 -16.37
N LYS A 81 -23.02 -4.55 -15.15
CA LYS A 81 -23.12 -3.37 -14.26
C LYS A 81 -22.34 -2.17 -14.80
N LEU A 82 -21.15 -2.38 -15.38
CA LEU A 82 -20.38 -1.31 -16.00
C LEU A 82 -21.12 -0.69 -17.20
N ASN A 83 -21.77 -1.52 -18.02
CA ASN A 83 -22.58 -1.03 -19.14
C ASN A 83 -23.87 -0.32 -18.68
N GLU A 84 -24.46 -0.74 -17.56
CA GLU A 84 -25.63 -0.08 -16.95
C GLU A 84 -25.28 1.32 -16.41
N ILE A 85 -24.12 1.45 -15.73
CA ILE A 85 -23.68 2.74 -15.17
C ILE A 85 -23.31 3.73 -16.28
N ASP A 86 -22.85 3.26 -17.43
CA ASP A 86 -22.44 4.07 -18.58
C ASP A 86 -21.47 5.19 -18.18
N ALA A 87 -20.34 4.79 -17.58
CA ALA A 87 -19.34 5.73 -17.04
C ALA A 87 -18.52 6.40 -18.16
N ASP A 88 -18.09 7.64 -17.91
CA ASP A 88 -17.14 8.33 -18.79
C ASP A 88 -15.76 7.62 -18.78
N VAL A 89 -15.35 7.11 -17.61
CA VAL A 89 -14.11 6.35 -17.43
C VAL A 89 -14.25 5.31 -16.32
N VAL A 90 -13.64 4.15 -16.51
CA VAL A 90 -13.57 3.06 -15.53
C VAL A 90 -12.12 2.83 -15.14
N ASN A 91 -11.79 2.96 -13.86
CA ASN A 91 -10.48 2.62 -13.31
C ASN A 91 -10.51 1.24 -12.64
N PHE A 92 -9.57 0.38 -12.96
CA PHE A 92 -9.44 -0.95 -12.38
C PHE A 92 -8.19 -1.03 -11.49
N ASN A 93 -8.30 -1.70 -10.34
CA ASN A 93 -7.24 -1.70 -9.31
C ASN A 93 -6.63 -3.08 -9.02
N TYR A 94 -7.17 -4.17 -9.57
CA TYR A 94 -6.77 -5.51 -9.15
C TYR A 94 -6.60 -6.48 -10.31
N ARG A 95 -5.44 -7.18 -10.36
CA ARG A 95 -5.07 -8.07 -11.48
C ARG A 95 -5.17 -9.58 -11.19
N TRP A 96 -5.35 -9.96 -9.94
CA TRP A 96 -5.36 -11.39 -9.54
C TRP A 96 -6.76 -11.98 -9.36
N ALA A 97 -7.78 -11.39 -9.98
CA ALA A 97 -9.14 -11.91 -9.97
C ALA A 97 -9.57 -12.29 -11.40
N PRO A 98 -9.53 -13.59 -11.79
CA PRO A 98 -9.84 -14.02 -13.17
C PRO A 98 -11.21 -13.62 -13.66
N SER A 99 -12.26 -13.60 -12.80
CA SER A 99 -13.59 -13.11 -13.19
C SER A 99 -13.56 -11.65 -13.64
N TYR A 100 -12.86 -10.79 -12.90
CA TYR A 100 -12.66 -9.38 -13.25
C TYR A 100 -11.80 -9.21 -14.50
N THR A 101 -10.69 -9.95 -14.61
CA THR A 101 -9.79 -9.90 -15.77
C THR A 101 -10.51 -10.24 -17.07
N LYS A 102 -11.45 -11.19 -17.04
CA LYS A 102 -12.28 -11.54 -18.21
C LYS A 102 -13.12 -10.35 -18.64
N ASP A 103 -13.79 -9.69 -17.71
CA ASP A 103 -14.69 -8.58 -17.99
C ASP A 103 -13.94 -7.29 -18.35
N MET A 104 -12.76 -7.03 -17.77
CA MET A 104 -11.83 -5.97 -18.19
C MET A 104 -11.51 -6.03 -19.69
N ARG A 105 -11.29 -7.25 -20.24
CA ARG A 105 -11.00 -7.46 -21.67
C ARG A 105 -12.20 -7.23 -22.56
N ARG A 106 -13.41 -7.47 -22.05
CA ARG A 106 -14.68 -7.38 -22.80
C ARG A 106 -15.26 -5.98 -22.76
N TYR A 107 -14.96 -5.21 -21.74
CA TYR A 107 -15.42 -3.83 -21.61
C TYR A 107 -14.83 -2.95 -22.71
N GLN A 108 -15.68 -2.21 -23.43
CA GLN A 108 -15.32 -1.42 -24.60
C GLN A 108 -15.25 0.10 -24.32
N GLY A 109 -15.70 0.53 -23.12
CA GLY A 109 -15.60 1.94 -22.73
C GLY A 109 -14.16 2.35 -22.35
N LYS A 110 -13.96 3.62 -22.12
CA LYS A 110 -12.68 4.20 -21.67
C LYS A 110 -12.25 3.59 -20.35
N LYS A 111 -11.03 3.09 -20.28
CA LYS A 111 -10.54 2.36 -19.09
C LYS A 111 -9.10 2.63 -18.75
N VAL A 112 -8.87 2.86 -17.46
CA VAL A 112 -7.58 3.06 -16.83
C VAL A 112 -7.28 1.89 -15.89
N PHE A 113 -6.03 1.53 -15.74
CA PHE A 113 -5.59 0.54 -14.75
C PHE A 113 -4.64 1.18 -13.73
N THR A 114 -4.99 1.16 -12.45
CA THR A 114 -4.07 1.54 -11.39
C THR A 114 -3.27 0.34 -10.91
N TYR A 115 -1.96 0.37 -11.12
CA TYR A 115 -1.05 -0.73 -10.83
C TYR A 115 -0.41 -0.53 -9.45
N HIS A 116 -0.95 -1.23 -8.43
CA HIS A 116 -0.59 -1.08 -7.03
C HIS A 116 0.58 -1.93 -6.56
N ASN A 117 0.85 -3.03 -7.24
CA ASN A 117 1.81 -4.02 -6.81
C ASN A 117 3.01 -4.05 -7.77
N MET A 118 4.05 -4.77 -7.39
CA MET A 118 5.15 -5.06 -8.30
C MET A 118 4.88 -6.30 -9.14
N TRP A 119 5.48 -6.35 -10.30
CA TRP A 119 5.46 -7.54 -11.14
C TRP A 119 6.27 -8.66 -10.49
N GLY A 120 5.71 -9.88 -10.43
CA GLY A 120 6.37 -11.01 -9.81
C GLY A 120 6.52 -10.87 -8.30
N GLU A 121 5.62 -10.14 -7.62
CA GLU A 121 5.68 -9.98 -6.16
C GLU A 121 5.65 -11.34 -5.46
N GLY A 122 6.56 -11.53 -4.50
CA GLY A 122 6.64 -12.75 -3.69
C GLY A 122 8.06 -13.29 -3.52
N ILE A 123 8.19 -14.41 -2.81
CA ILE A 123 9.47 -15.09 -2.58
C ILE A 123 9.34 -16.57 -2.95
N GLY A 124 10.34 -17.12 -3.63
CA GLY A 124 10.37 -18.53 -4.04
C GLY A 124 9.25 -18.86 -5.02
N ILE A 125 8.51 -19.96 -4.78
CA ILE A 125 7.41 -20.42 -5.66
C ILE A 125 6.35 -19.33 -5.87
N GLN A 126 6.07 -18.52 -4.86
CA GLN A 126 5.10 -17.41 -4.98
C GLN A 126 5.56 -16.38 -6.01
N HIS A 127 6.84 -16.06 -6.06
CA HIS A 127 7.42 -15.17 -7.07
C HIS A 127 7.19 -15.73 -8.49
N THR A 128 7.52 -16.99 -8.72
CA THR A 128 7.35 -17.64 -10.04
C THR A 128 5.87 -17.66 -10.48
N LEU A 129 4.95 -18.03 -9.57
CA LEU A 129 3.53 -18.05 -9.88
C LEU A 129 2.98 -16.64 -10.17
N SER A 130 3.41 -15.64 -9.38
CA SER A 130 3.05 -14.24 -9.61
C SER A 130 3.57 -13.75 -10.97
N GLU A 131 4.82 -14.07 -11.32
CA GLU A 131 5.42 -13.69 -12.59
C GLU A 131 4.70 -14.31 -13.80
N ILE A 132 4.32 -15.58 -13.70
CA ILE A 132 3.49 -16.25 -14.75
C ILE A 132 2.16 -15.55 -14.89
N ASN A 133 1.45 -15.28 -13.79
CA ASN A 133 0.17 -14.58 -13.80
C ASN A 133 0.30 -13.18 -14.42
N ASP A 134 1.33 -12.43 -14.04
CA ASP A 134 1.56 -11.07 -14.54
C ASP A 134 1.91 -11.06 -16.02
N ASN A 135 2.69 -12.04 -16.50
CA ASN A 135 2.95 -12.23 -17.94
C ASN A 135 1.66 -12.53 -18.73
N MET A 136 0.74 -13.30 -18.15
CA MET A 136 -0.59 -13.53 -18.75
C MET A 136 -1.45 -12.27 -18.73
N PHE A 137 -1.39 -11.49 -17.63
CA PHE A 137 -2.12 -10.23 -17.47
C PHE A 137 -1.63 -9.12 -18.40
N ARG A 138 -0.37 -9.15 -18.84
CA ARG A 138 0.20 -8.17 -19.79
C ARG A 138 -0.66 -7.96 -21.03
N LYS A 139 -1.26 -9.04 -21.57
CA LYS A 139 -2.19 -8.93 -22.71
C LYS A 139 -3.44 -8.10 -22.37
N THR A 140 -3.88 -8.18 -21.11
CA THR A 140 -5.00 -7.37 -20.61
C THR A 140 -4.58 -5.92 -20.41
N LEU A 141 -3.40 -5.66 -19.82
CA LEU A 141 -2.87 -4.31 -19.66
C LEU A 141 -2.78 -3.54 -20.98
N ASN A 142 -2.40 -4.21 -22.07
CA ASN A 142 -2.32 -3.58 -23.39
C ASN A 142 -3.68 -3.10 -23.93
N THR A 143 -4.82 -3.57 -23.37
CA THR A 143 -6.16 -3.13 -23.75
C THR A 143 -6.63 -1.86 -23.02
N PHE A 144 -5.88 -1.39 -22.04
CA PHE A 144 -6.19 -0.16 -21.31
C PHE A 144 -5.70 1.07 -22.08
N ASP A 145 -6.48 2.15 -22.00
CA ASP A 145 -6.12 3.43 -22.61
C ASP A 145 -4.93 4.05 -21.87
N HIS A 146 -4.92 3.97 -20.53
CA HIS A 146 -3.84 4.48 -19.68
C HIS A 146 -3.60 3.62 -18.44
N ILE A 147 -2.41 3.75 -17.85
CA ILE A 147 -2.00 3.06 -16.62
C ILE A 147 -1.51 4.08 -15.61
N ILE A 148 -2.00 3.98 -14.39
CA ILE A 148 -1.49 4.75 -13.24
C ILE A 148 -0.57 3.83 -12.44
N ALA A 149 0.72 4.19 -12.30
CA ALA A 149 1.67 3.50 -11.45
C ALA A 149 1.75 4.18 -10.07
N VAL A 150 1.82 3.40 -9.00
CA VAL A 150 1.84 3.93 -7.62
C VAL A 150 3.21 4.42 -7.15
N SER A 151 4.27 4.23 -7.94
CA SER A 151 5.61 4.77 -7.70
C SER A 151 6.39 4.83 -9.01
N ASP A 152 7.48 5.60 -9.03
CA ASP A 152 8.36 5.66 -10.18
C ASP A 152 9.08 4.33 -10.40
N TYR A 153 9.35 3.59 -9.33
CA TYR A 153 9.86 2.22 -9.45
C TYR A 153 8.89 1.32 -10.23
N VAL A 154 7.60 1.32 -9.87
CA VAL A 154 6.56 0.53 -10.56
C VAL A 154 6.43 0.97 -12.01
N ARG A 155 6.42 2.29 -12.28
CA ARG A 155 6.42 2.84 -13.63
C ARG A 155 7.58 2.31 -14.45
N ASN A 156 8.80 2.43 -13.93
CA ASN A 156 10.01 2.02 -14.61
C ASN A 156 10.06 0.49 -14.83
N ASP A 157 9.54 -0.30 -13.89
CA ASP A 157 9.43 -1.75 -14.05
C ASP A 157 8.47 -2.13 -15.18
N LEU A 158 7.32 -1.48 -15.29
CA LEU A 158 6.37 -1.67 -16.39
C LEU A 158 6.98 -1.29 -17.75
N ILE A 159 7.73 -0.20 -17.83
CA ILE A 159 8.45 0.22 -19.05
C ILE A 159 9.49 -0.83 -19.45
N ARG A 160 10.31 -1.30 -18.52
CA ARG A 160 11.29 -2.39 -18.79
C ARG A 160 10.63 -3.67 -19.31
N ARG A 161 9.38 -3.90 -18.98
CA ARG A 161 8.57 -5.04 -19.44
C ARG A 161 7.81 -4.79 -20.75
N GLY A 162 8.06 -3.63 -21.37
CA GLY A 162 7.56 -3.30 -22.71
C GLY A 162 6.18 -2.66 -22.73
N ILE A 163 5.73 -2.07 -21.62
CA ILE A 163 4.57 -1.17 -21.65
C ILE A 163 5.07 0.22 -22.09
N PRO A 164 4.42 0.85 -23.09
CA PRO A 164 4.84 2.15 -23.59
C PRO A 164 4.80 3.23 -22.53
N SER A 165 5.86 4.02 -22.42
CA SER A 165 6.02 5.03 -21.37
C SER A 165 4.96 6.13 -21.39
N GLU A 166 4.45 6.47 -22.58
CA GLU A 166 3.39 7.45 -22.81
C GLU A 166 2.02 6.99 -22.28
N LYS A 167 1.85 5.68 -22.06
CA LYS A 167 0.66 5.10 -21.45
C LYS A 167 0.72 5.07 -19.91
N ILE A 168 1.83 5.48 -19.30
CA ILE A 168 1.99 5.32 -17.85
C ILE A 168 2.24 6.68 -17.20
N THR A 169 1.43 7.01 -16.20
CA THR A 169 1.64 8.16 -15.31
C THR A 169 1.83 7.68 -13.87
N THR A 170 2.79 8.25 -13.15
CA THR A 170 2.96 7.99 -11.72
C THR A 170 1.99 8.87 -10.92
N ALA A 171 1.18 8.24 -10.06
CA ALA A 171 0.37 8.91 -9.04
C ALA A 171 0.54 8.16 -7.72
N ASN A 172 1.38 8.70 -6.86
CA ASN A 172 1.73 8.07 -5.58
C ASN A 172 0.51 7.92 -4.68
N PRO A 173 0.48 6.93 -3.76
CA PRO A 173 -0.45 6.92 -2.65
C PRO A 173 -0.33 8.20 -1.81
N CYS A 174 -1.39 8.57 -1.12
CA CYS A 174 -1.51 9.83 -0.40
C CYS A 174 -2.03 9.64 1.01
N LEU A 175 -1.92 10.70 1.79
CA LEU A 175 -2.51 10.83 3.12
C LEU A 175 -3.54 11.97 3.11
N GLU A 176 -4.58 11.81 3.91
CA GLU A 176 -5.58 12.86 4.15
C GLU A 176 -5.20 13.74 5.34
N ASN A 177 -4.71 13.13 6.40
CA ASN A 177 -4.47 13.79 7.67
C ASN A 177 -2.99 13.84 8.01
N TYR A 178 -2.60 14.98 8.58
CA TYR A 178 -1.25 15.25 9.08
C TYR A 178 -1.38 15.64 10.55
N PRO A 179 -1.12 14.70 11.48
CA PRO A 179 -1.27 14.97 12.89
C PRO A 179 -0.29 16.06 13.35
N GLU A 180 -0.61 16.69 14.47
CA GLU A 180 0.35 17.57 15.16
C GLU A 180 1.58 16.76 15.57
N LEU A 181 2.75 17.40 15.44
CA LEU A 181 4.01 16.76 15.82
C LEU A 181 4.09 16.67 17.34
N SER A 182 4.36 15.47 17.84
CA SER A 182 4.57 15.25 19.27
C SER A 182 6.04 15.44 19.64
N GLU A 183 6.30 16.27 20.64
CA GLU A 183 7.62 16.38 21.27
C GLU A 183 7.94 15.17 22.16
N ASN A 184 6.92 14.39 22.54
CA ASN A 184 7.08 13.18 23.33
C ASN A 184 7.76 12.08 22.50
N GLU A 185 8.89 11.64 22.97
CA GLU A 185 9.64 10.54 22.40
C GLU A 185 9.69 9.38 23.42
N GLY A 186 8.98 8.32 23.14
CA GLY A 186 9.02 7.09 23.93
C GLY A 186 10.37 6.38 23.83
N ASP A 187 10.50 5.24 24.51
CA ASP A 187 11.75 4.47 24.61
C ASP A 187 11.81 3.27 23.64
N TYR A 188 11.07 3.32 22.54
CA TYR A 188 10.93 2.17 21.63
C TYR A 188 11.07 2.51 20.16
N ILE A 189 11.43 1.47 19.40
CA ILE A 189 11.44 1.39 17.94
C ILE A 189 10.12 0.76 17.50
N LEU A 190 9.54 1.19 16.38
CA LEU A 190 8.28 0.67 15.86
C LEU A 190 8.46 -0.01 14.51
N SER A 191 7.76 -1.12 14.31
CA SER A 191 7.56 -1.74 12.99
C SER A 191 6.10 -2.15 12.82
N LEU A 192 5.46 -1.75 11.72
CA LEU A 192 4.04 -1.97 11.44
C LEU A 192 3.86 -2.68 10.09
N GLY A 193 2.96 -3.64 10.04
CA GLY A 193 2.57 -4.25 8.77
C GLY A 193 2.16 -5.70 8.86
N ARG A 194 1.82 -6.29 7.70
CA ARG A 194 1.49 -7.73 7.63
C ARG A 194 2.70 -8.57 8.01
N LEU A 195 2.50 -9.59 8.83
CA LEU A 195 3.58 -10.51 9.22
C LEU A 195 3.77 -11.58 8.13
N VAL A 196 4.47 -11.19 7.06
CA VAL A 196 4.78 -12.03 5.90
C VAL A 196 6.28 -11.95 5.57
N ARG A 197 6.81 -12.97 4.88
CA ARG A 197 8.24 -13.08 4.53
C ARG A 197 8.80 -11.83 3.83
N THR A 198 8.01 -11.24 2.95
CA THR A 198 8.44 -10.07 2.16
C THR A 198 8.71 -8.83 3.01
N LYS A 199 8.21 -8.78 4.25
CA LYS A 199 8.46 -7.67 5.19
C LYS A 199 9.80 -7.76 5.94
N GLY A 200 10.52 -8.87 5.80
CA GLY A 200 11.92 -8.98 6.27
C GLY A 200 12.13 -8.88 7.78
N LEU A 201 11.07 -9.02 8.59
CA LEU A 201 11.15 -8.89 10.06
C LEU A 201 12.15 -9.86 10.73
N ASP A 202 12.53 -10.93 10.03
CA ASP A 202 13.61 -11.81 10.50
C ASP A 202 14.93 -11.07 10.70
N TYR A 203 15.27 -10.19 9.77
CA TYR A 203 16.54 -9.44 9.79
C TYR A 203 16.50 -8.35 10.87
N LEU A 204 15.33 -7.75 11.11
CA LEU A 204 15.16 -6.81 12.22
C LEU A 204 15.30 -7.51 13.59
N ILE A 205 14.65 -8.68 13.78
CA ILE A 205 14.80 -9.46 15.01
C ILE A 205 16.27 -9.85 15.22
N GLU A 206 16.99 -10.19 14.16
CA GLU A 206 18.43 -10.51 14.23
C GLU A 206 19.26 -9.29 14.60
N ALA A 207 19.00 -8.13 14.00
CA ALA A 207 19.65 -6.86 14.31
C ALA A 207 19.49 -6.48 15.78
N MET A 208 18.33 -6.75 16.39
CA MET A 208 18.04 -6.45 17.80
C MET A 208 18.94 -7.17 18.81
N GLN A 209 19.74 -8.17 18.39
CA GLN A 209 20.77 -8.74 19.28
C GLN A 209 21.85 -7.69 19.63
N ASN A 210 22.13 -6.76 18.72
CA ASN A 210 23.14 -5.71 18.84
C ASN A 210 22.55 -4.31 19.06
N VAL A 211 21.25 -4.21 19.41
CA VAL A 211 20.55 -2.94 19.63
C VAL A 211 20.01 -2.91 21.07
N ASP A 212 20.42 -1.95 21.86
CA ASP A 212 19.93 -1.77 23.23
C ASP A 212 18.73 -0.81 23.27
N SER A 213 17.57 -1.33 22.84
CA SER A 213 16.29 -0.61 22.84
C SER A 213 15.14 -1.60 22.81
N LYS A 214 13.92 -1.14 23.11
CA LYS A 214 12.70 -1.91 22.90
C LYS A 214 12.27 -1.84 21.43
N LEU A 215 11.71 -2.93 20.92
CA LEU A 215 11.06 -3.00 19.61
C LEU A 215 9.61 -3.44 19.78
N ILE A 216 8.68 -2.66 19.24
CA ILE A 216 7.28 -3.01 19.14
C ILE A 216 6.97 -3.39 17.69
N ILE A 217 6.45 -4.60 17.50
CA ILE A 217 6.00 -5.10 16.19
C ILE A 217 4.48 -5.22 16.23
N CYS A 218 3.78 -4.47 15.37
CA CYS A 218 2.33 -4.53 15.23
C CYS A 218 1.94 -5.12 13.87
N GLY A 219 0.92 -5.99 13.90
CA GLY A 219 0.35 -6.61 12.71
C GLY A 219 0.01 -8.07 12.89
N LYS A 220 -0.64 -8.64 11.88
CA LYS A 220 -1.00 -10.07 11.81
C LYS A 220 -0.50 -10.67 10.50
N GLY A 221 -0.26 -11.98 10.52
CA GLY A 221 0.13 -12.70 9.32
C GLY A 221 0.63 -14.12 9.60
N PRO A 222 0.84 -14.91 8.54
CA PRO A 222 1.24 -16.32 8.67
C PRO A 222 2.60 -16.53 9.35
N ASP A 223 3.46 -15.51 9.36
CA ASP A 223 4.79 -15.57 9.94
C ASP A 223 4.83 -15.36 11.48
N ASP A 224 3.71 -15.01 12.13
CA ASP A 224 3.69 -14.72 13.57
C ASP A 224 4.40 -15.77 14.42
N LYS A 225 3.99 -17.03 14.28
CA LYS A 225 4.59 -18.14 15.06
C LYS A 225 6.10 -18.31 14.81
N ARG A 226 6.53 -18.10 13.58
CA ARG A 226 7.94 -18.23 13.18
C ARG A 226 8.78 -17.10 13.76
N LEU A 227 8.27 -15.88 13.74
CA LEU A 227 8.94 -14.70 14.31
C LEU A 227 9.07 -14.83 15.84
N ARG A 228 7.99 -15.21 16.55
CA ARG A 228 8.05 -15.48 17.99
C ARG A 228 9.07 -16.57 18.35
N LYS A 229 9.15 -17.62 17.56
CA LYS A 229 10.18 -18.66 17.75
C LYS A 229 11.60 -18.10 17.57
N LYS A 230 11.80 -17.17 16.63
CA LYS A 230 13.11 -16.53 16.42
C LYS A 230 13.46 -15.60 17.58
N ILE A 231 12.50 -14.79 18.08
CA ILE A 231 12.67 -13.94 19.27
C ILE A 231 13.14 -14.79 20.47
N LYS A 232 12.44 -15.89 20.74
CA LYS A 232 12.81 -16.81 21.82
C LYS A 232 14.18 -17.45 21.62
N LYS A 233 14.51 -17.84 20.39
CA LYS A 233 15.82 -18.42 20.06
C LYS A 233 16.98 -17.48 20.40
N TYR A 234 16.76 -16.17 20.27
CA TYR A 234 17.78 -15.14 20.54
C TYR A 234 17.70 -14.56 21.96
N GLY A 235 16.75 -15.02 22.79
CA GLY A 235 16.56 -14.49 24.15
C GLY A 235 16.16 -13.03 24.18
N LEU A 236 15.27 -12.60 23.27
CA LEU A 236 14.88 -11.21 23.05
C LEU A 236 13.45 -10.92 23.55
N GLU A 237 12.84 -11.83 24.33
CA GLU A 237 11.44 -11.72 24.77
C GLU A 237 11.20 -10.46 25.62
N ASP A 238 12.17 -10.01 26.39
CA ASP A 238 12.06 -8.80 27.23
C ASP A 238 12.25 -7.50 26.43
N ARG A 239 12.82 -7.57 25.23
CA ARG A 239 13.10 -6.41 24.37
C ARG A 239 12.20 -6.29 23.14
N ILE A 240 11.59 -7.39 22.68
CA ILE A 240 10.73 -7.39 21.48
C ILE A 240 9.30 -7.78 21.86
N GLU A 241 8.39 -6.83 21.72
CA GLU A 241 6.97 -7.02 21.95
C GLU A 241 6.23 -7.22 20.59
N MET A 242 5.58 -8.37 20.40
CA MET A 242 4.68 -8.61 19.27
C MET A 242 3.23 -8.39 19.73
N ARG A 243 2.68 -7.19 19.47
CA ARG A 243 1.33 -6.78 19.89
C ARG A 243 0.20 -7.35 19.06
N GLY A 244 0.50 -7.87 17.88
CA GLY A 244 -0.56 -8.32 16.97
C GLY A 244 -1.31 -7.13 16.35
N TRP A 245 -2.61 -7.29 16.12
CA TRP A 245 -3.45 -6.21 15.62
C TRP A 245 -3.76 -5.21 16.73
N VAL A 246 -3.55 -3.94 16.45
CA VAL A 246 -3.87 -2.82 17.35
C VAL A 246 -5.02 -1.98 16.79
N SER A 247 -5.75 -1.27 17.64
CA SER A 247 -6.76 -0.30 17.20
C SER A 247 -6.11 0.86 16.45
N GLU A 248 -6.90 1.63 15.69
CA GLU A 248 -6.40 2.81 14.99
C GLU A 248 -5.86 3.85 15.98
N GLU A 249 -6.54 4.06 17.11
CA GLU A 249 -6.10 4.96 18.19
C GLU A 249 -4.75 4.52 18.76
N GLU A 250 -4.58 3.25 19.09
CA GLU A 250 -3.32 2.70 19.58
C GLU A 250 -2.20 2.79 18.52
N LYS A 251 -2.54 2.53 17.23
CA LYS A 251 -1.60 2.71 16.12
C LYS A 251 -1.09 4.15 16.06
N GLN A 252 -2.00 5.13 16.09
CA GLN A 252 -1.66 6.55 16.07
C GLN A 252 -0.77 6.95 17.25
N ARG A 253 -1.11 6.49 18.47
CA ARG A 253 -0.29 6.71 19.65
C ARG A 253 1.12 6.14 19.50
N LEU A 254 1.23 4.89 19.05
CA LEU A 254 2.53 4.25 18.82
C LEU A 254 3.36 4.97 17.77
N MET A 255 2.72 5.46 16.71
CA MET A 255 3.39 6.21 15.65
C MET A 255 3.85 7.59 16.12
N SER A 256 3.04 8.27 16.94
CA SER A 256 3.36 9.61 17.43
C SER A 256 4.49 9.62 18.48
N GLU A 257 4.71 8.51 19.20
CA GLU A 257 5.66 8.44 20.30
C GLU A 257 6.95 7.66 20.00
N CYS A 258 7.01 6.82 18.94
CA CYS A 258 8.22 6.03 18.68
C CYS A 258 9.44 6.90 18.35
N ARG A 259 10.65 6.43 18.71
CA ARG A 259 11.92 7.08 18.33
C ARG A 259 12.18 7.05 16.86
N MET A 260 11.87 5.94 16.22
CA MET A 260 12.01 5.71 14.79
C MET A 260 11.13 4.56 14.34
N PHE A 261 10.90 4.51 13.05
CA PHE A 261 10.24 3.39 12.39
C PHE A 261 11.25 2.56 11.61
N VAL A 262 11.14 1.22 11.69
CA VAL A 262 12.02 0.32 10.95
C VAL A 262 11.20 -0.55 10.01
N MET A 263 11.54 -0.48 8.71
CA MET A 263 10.87 -1.22 7.63
C MET A 263 11.89 -2.04 6.82
N PRO A 264 12.25 -3.26 7.28
CA PRO A 264 13.30 -4.09 6.66
C PRO A 264 12.80 -4.90 5.48
N SER A 265 11.88 -4.37 4.69
CA SER A 265 11.17 -5.06 3.61
C SER A 265 12.12 -5.63 2.56
N LEU A 266 11.77 -6.81 2.04
CA LEU A 266 12.46 -7.42 0.88
C LEU A 266 11.75 -7.07 -0.44
N PHE A 267 10.48 -6.69 -0.35
CA PHE A 267 9.65 -6.23 -1.45
C PHE A 267 8.67 -5.17 -0.95
N GLU A 268 8.61 -4.03 -1.65
CA GLU A 268 7.68 -2.96 -1.35
C GLU A 268 7.37 -2.14 -2.61
N SER A 269 6.12 -2.04 -3.00
CA SER A 269 5.72 -1.25 -4.17
C SER A 269 5.77 0.25 -3.93
N TYR A 270 5.47 0.67 -2.69
CA TYR A 270 5.52 2.05 -2.24
C TYR A 270 5.96 2.17 -0.78
N GLY A 271 5.21 1.59 0.17
CA GLY A 271 5.52 1.69 1.60
C GLY A 271 4.61 2.62 2.37
N LEU A 272 3.28 2.41 2.26
CA LEU A 272 2.29 3.24 2.97
C LEU A 272 2.56 3.40 4.46
N ALA A 273 3.00 2.33 5.15
CA ALA A 273 3.33 2.41 6.57
C ALA A 273 4.52 3.36 6.85
N ALA A 274 5.49 3.45 5.92
CA ALA A 274 6.55 4.44 6.01
C ALA A 274 5.99 5.86 5.79
N LEU A 275 5.12 6.05 4.80
CA LEU A 275 4.48 7.35 4.57
C LEU A 275 3.64 7.79 5.77
N GLU A 276 2.85 6.88 6.36
CA GLU A 276 2.06 7.17 7.56
C GLU A 276 2.94 7.63 8.72
N ILE A 277 4.01 6.92 9.04
CA ILE A 277 4.90 7.29 10.15
C ILE A 277 5.64 8.62 9.91
N MET A 278 6.01 8.88 8.66
CA MET A 278 6.65 10.12 8.24
C MET A 278 5.75 11.33 8.49
N SER A 279 4.42 11.17 8.38
CA SER A 279 3.46 12.22 8.71
C SER A 279 3.47 12.61 10.20
N TYR A 280 3.98 11.77 11.09
CA TYR A 280 4.22 12.05 12.50
C TYR A 280 5.62 12.65 12.76
N GLY A 281 6.37 12.98 11.72
CA GLY A 281 7.73 13.51 11.87
C GLY A 281 8.72 12.52 12.48
N ARG A 282 8.51 11.21 12.30
CA ARG A 282 9.42 10.18 12.79
C ARG A 282 10.34 9.69 11.68
N PRO A 283 11.65 9.58 11.95
CA PRO A 283 12.60 9.10 10.96
C PRO A 283 12.39 7.62 10.64
N VAL A 284 12.74 7.22 9.42
CA VAL A 284 12.58 5.86 8.91
C VAL A 284 13.95 5.22 8.69
N VAL A 285 14.16 4.02 9.24
CA VAL A 285 15.23 3.11 8.80
C VAL A 285 14.61 2.06 7.91
N CYS A 286 15.00 2.00 6.66
CA CYS A 286 14.41 1.04 5.73
C CYS A 286 15.45 0.41 4.81
N THR A 287 15.05 -0.67 4.16
CA THR A 287 15.88 -1.27 3.11
C THR A 287 15.78 -0.47 1.81
N ASP A 288 16.90 -0.42 1.07
CA ASP A 288 16.97 0.14 -0.28
C ASP A 288 16.38 -0.86 -1.29
N VAL A 289 15.05 -0.96 -1.30
CA VAL A 289 14.33 -1.87 -2.20
C VAL A 289 13.15 -1.19 -2.89
N ASN A 290 13.05 -1.42 -4.17
CA ASN A 290 11.89 -1.15 -5.03
C ASN A 290 11.36 0.29 -4.87
N GLY A 291 10.12 0.47 -4.36
CA GLY A 291 9.48 1.77 -4.21
C GLY A 291 9.78 2.50 -2.88
N LEU A 292 10.54 1.92 -1.95
CA LEU A 292 10.87 2.60 -0.69
C LEU A 292 11.69 3.89 -0.89
N PRO A 293 12.68 3.94 -1.79
CA PRO A 293 13.36 5.21 -2.08
C PRO A 293 12.44 6.30 -2.61
N ASP A 294 11.42 5.94 -3.40
CA ASP A 294 10.42 6.90 -3.92
C ASP A 294 9.56 7.50 -2.79
N THR A 295 9.35 6.72 -1.71
CA THR A 295 8.53 7.13 -0.57
C THR A 295 9.32 7.88 0.49
N VAL A 296 10.45 7.31 0.94
CA VAL A 296 11.17 7.80 2.13
C VAL A 296 12.10 8.97 1.79
N LYS A 297 12.69 8.98 0.59
CA LYS A 297 13.58 10.05 0.12
C LYS A 297 14.65 10.41 1.17
N ASP A 298 14.73 11.67 1.58
CA ASP A 298 15.68 12.18 2.58
C ASP A 298 15.14 12.12 4.04
N GLY A 299 13.98 11.47 4.25
CA GLY A 299 13.36 11.29 5.56
C GLY A 299 13.85 10.05 6.34
N GLY A 300 14.89 9.36 5.87
CA GLY A 300 15.36 8.15 6.53
C GLY A 300 16.77 7.69 6.17
N ILE A 301 17.15 6.54 6.71
CA ILE A 301 18.41 5.85 6.44
C ILE A 301 18.12 4.56 5.68
N TYR A 302 18.88 4.32 4.62
CA TYR A 302 18.74 3.12 3.78
C TYR A 302 19.83 2.10 4.11
N VAL A 303 19.40 0.84 4.19
CA VAL A 303 20.30 -0.31 4.38
C VAL A 303 20.07 -1.35 3.29
N LYS A 304 21.06 -2.20 3.05
CA LYS A 304 20.88 -3.29 2.09
C LYS A 304 19.83 -4.29 2.59
N PRO A 305 19.02 -4.89 1.70
CA PRO A 305 18.09 -5.94 2.10
C PRO A 305 18.85 -7.16 2.63
N LYS A 306 18.30 -7.81 3.66
CA LYS A 306 18.87 -8.98 4.35
C LYS A 306 20.16 -8.68 5.13
N ASP A 307 20.44 -7.46 5.43
CA ASP A 307 21.62 -6.99 6.18
C ASP A 307 21.21 -6.64 7.63
N ALA A 308 21.31 -7.61 8.52
CA ALA A 308 20.94 -7.41 9.93
C ALA A 308 21.98 -6.54 10.68
N GLU A 309 23.25 -6.60 10.29
CA GLU A 309 24.32 -5.77 10.87
C GLU A 309 24.11 -4.30 10.47
N GLY A 310 23.93 -4.03 9.18
CA GLY A 310 23.63 -2.68 8.69
C GLY A 310 22.34 -2.09 9.29
N LEU A 311 21.33 -2.93 9.55
CA LEU A 311 20.12 -2.50 10.29
C LEU A 311 20.46 -2.09 11.73
N ALA A 312 21.28 -2.90 12.43
CA ALA A 312 21.69 -2.59 13.79
C ALA A 312 22.50 -1.29 13.85
N ASP A 313 23.44 -1.10 12.93
CA ASP A 313 24.29 0.10 12.86
C ASP A 313 23.44 1.36 12.59
N ALA A 314 22.53 1.30 11.61
CA ALA A 314 21.63 2.40 11.29
C ALA A 314 20.72 2.76 12.49
N ILE A 315 20.15 1.76 13.16
CA ILE A 315 19.32 1.97 14.35
C ILE A 315 20.15 2.60 15.49
N ASN A 316 21.33 2.03 15.79
CA ASN A 316 22.19 2.53 16.86
C ASN A 316 22.67 3.96 16.60
N SER A 317 22.99 4.31 15.35
CA SER A 317 23.38 5.68 14.98
C SER A 317 22.28 6.69 15.32
N LEU A 318 21.01 6.34 15.07
CA LEU A 318 19.88 7.19 15.40
C LEU A 318 19.54 7.16 16.91
N LEU A 319 19.75 6.06 17.62
CA LEU A 319 19.53 5.99 19.06
C LEU A 319 20.48 6.93 19.83
N GLN A 320 21.72 7.06 19.35
CA GLN A 320 22.77 7.87 19.97
C GLN A 320 22.68 9.35 19.58
N ASP A 321 22.06 9.70 18.47
CA ASP A 321 22.04 11.07 17.94
C ASP A 321 20.58 11.57 17.82
N ARG A 322 20.13 12.29 18.88
CA ARG A 322 18.78 12.88 18.94
C ARG A 322 18.60 13.97 17.88
N ASP A 323 19.61 14.80 17.66
CA ASP A 323 19.51 15.90 16.71
C ASP A 323 19.35 15.37 15.29
N ARG A 324 20.07 14.31 14.95
CA ARG A 324 19.92 13.60 13.68
C ARG A 324 18.53 12.99 13.51
N ARG A 325 17.94 12.42 14.59
CA ARG A 325 16.55 11.92 14.55
C ARG A 325 15.56 13.04 14.24
N ILE A 326 15.72 14.21 14.88
CA ILE A 326 14.86 15.38 14.67
C ILE A 326 14.99 15.89 13.23
N GLU A 327 16.21 16.02 12.71
CA GLU A 327 16.48 16.44 11.34
C GLU A 327 15.79 15.51 10.32
N LEU A 328 16.03 14.20 10.42
CA LEU A 328 15.42 13.22 9.54
C LEU A 328 13.90 13.17 9.71
N GLY A 329 13.39 13.31 10.92
CA GLY A 329 11.95 13.40 11.18
C GLY A 329 11.31 14.61 10.53
N SER A 330 11.98 15.77 10.56
CA SER A 330 11.51 16.99 9.87
C SER A 330 11.49 16.79 8.35
N ASN A 331 12.52 16.16 7.79
CA ASN A 331 12.56 15.80 6.37
C ASN A 331 11.45 14.81 6.02
N ALA A 332 11.24 13.77 6.86
CA ALA A 332 10.17 12.80 6.70
C ALA A 332 8.79 13.49 6.64
N ARG A 333 8.53 14.42 7.56
CA ARG A 333 7.29 15.19 7.59
C ARG A 333 7.07 15.99 6.31
N ARG A 334 8.08 16.72 5.86
CA ARG A 334 8.02 17.50 4.61
C ARG A 334 7.73 16.60 3.41
N VAL A 335 8.42 15.46 3.30
CA VAL A 335 8.17 14.48 2.23
C VAL A 335 6.75 13.94 2.28
N ALA A 336 6.22 13.66 3.48
CA ALA A 336 4.85 13.17 3.63
C ALA A 336 3.82 14.25 3.20
N GLU A 337 4.01 15.50 3.56
CA GLU A 337 3.12 16.61 3.21
C GLU A 337 3.01 16.83 1.69
N ASP A 338 4.08 16.56 0.94
CA ASP A 338 4.04 16.57 -0.53
C ASP A 338 3.14 15.46 -1.11
N GLN A 339 2.92 14.36 -0.34
CA GLN A 339 2.08 13.22 -0.73
C GLN A 339 0.63 13.37 -0.22
N ASN A 340 0.05 14.55 -0.39
CA ASN A 340 -1.32 14.82 0.02
C ASN A 340 -2.35 14.37 -1.03
N VAL A 341 -3.58 14.16 -0.57
CA VAL A 341 -4.68 13.66 -1.41
C VAL A 341 -4.96 14.56 -2.61
N LYS A 342 -4.88 15.89 -2.44
CA LYS A 342 -5.18 16.85 -3.52
C LYS A 342 -4.20 16.73 -4.67
N ASN A 343 -2.88 16.68 -4.38
CA ASN A 343 -1.84 16.51 -5.39
C ASN A 343 -1.99 15.18 -6.13
N THR A 344 -2.29 14.10 -5.42
CA THR A 344 -2.52 12.79 -6.04
C THR A 344 -3.76 12.82 -6.94
N VAL A 345 -4.86 13.42 -6.48
CA VAL A 345 -6.10 13.49 -7.26
C VAL A 345 -5.96 14.42 -8.47
N ASP A 346 -5.18 15.50 -8.39
CA ASP A 346 -4.88 16.34 -9.58
C ASP A 346 -4.29 15.51 -10.72
N ILE A 347 -3.36 14.60 -10.40
CA ILE A 347 -2.74 13.71 -11.38
C ILE A 347 -3.77 12.68 -11.89
N VAL A 348 -4.50 12.03 -10.99
CA VAL A 348 -5.50 11.00 -11.33
C VAL A 348 -6.61 11.59 -12.20
N GLU A 349 -7.15 12.74 -11.82
CA GLU A 349 -8.18 13.46 -12.56
C GLU A 349 -7.71 13.89 -13.96
N SER A 350 -6.44 14.37 -14.06
CA SER A 350 -5.83 14.71 -15.34
C SER A 350 -5.73 13.50 -16.27
N VAL A 351 -5.38 12.33 -15.72
CA VAL A 351 -5.33 11.07 -16.50
C VAL A 351 -6.74 10.70 -16.97
N PHE A 352 -7.75 10.78 -16.12
CA PHE A 352 -9.14 10.47 -16.48
C PHE A 352 -9.65 11.40 -17.57
N ARG A 353 -9.46 12.72 -17.44
CA ARG A 353 -9.85 13.70 -18.45
C ARG A 353 -9.20 13.42 -19.82
N LYS A 354 -7.88 13.22 -19.84
CA LYS A 354 -7.15 12.88 -21.08
C LYS A 354 -7.65 11.58 -21.72
N THR A 355 -8.01 10.59 -20.90
CA THR A 355 -8.53 9.32 -21.39
C THR A 355 -9.92 9.48 -22.02
N VAL A 356 -10.75 10.35 -21.49
CA VAL A 356 -12.10 10.62 -22.02
C VAL A 356 -12.03 11.45 -23.31
N GLU A 357 -11.15 12.45 -23.38
CA GLU A 357 -10.99 13.36 -24.51
C GLU A 357 -10.29 12.73 -25.74
N GLY A 358 -9.41 11.76 -25.53
CA GLY A 358 -8.63 11.06 -26.57
C GLY A 358 -9.23 9.75 -26.97
#